data_439a4b7539432a2529156dd43a00a4c1
#
_entry.id   439a4b7539432a2529156dd43a00a4c1
#
_cell.length_a   1.000
_cell.length_b   1.000
_cell.length_c   1.000
_cell.angle_alpha   90.00
_cell.angle_beta   90.00
_cell.angle_gamma   90.00
#
_symmetry.space_group_name_H-M   'P 1'
#
loop_
_entity.id
_entity.type
_entity.pdbx_description
1 polymer ?
#
loop_
_entity_poly.entity_id
_entity_poly.type
_entity_poly.pdbx_seq_one_letter_code
_entity_poly.pdbx_strand_id
1 'polypeptide(L)'
;MWGLEPQLSVVRERMKLLLASHGNDLTAREHIAEEGELLMEQGAIAERILLLMEGTVAVQLKQGENQPHTLAIVEAEEILGEMGLFGNGVHSADVRVINGPAKLIAVDGNEMLQAMLFDADLTIEILALICQRCLKSNQIMGLLLDGISAVQAGDREQLTRSCEALRAYSHSMALAAEHLERIGEA
;
A
#
# COMPACT_ATOMS: atom_id res chain seq x y z
N MET A 1 -6.34 2.32 -6.15
CA MET A 1 -5.27 1.83 -7.02
C MET A 1 -3.94 2.42 -6.54
N TRP A 2 -3.01 1.62 -6.05
CA TRP A 2 -1.79 2.07 -5.32
C TRP A 2 -0.55 2.21 -6.18
N GLY A 3 -0.55 1.80 -7.44
CA GLY A 3 0.50 2.00 -8.43
C GLY A 3 -0.10 2.37 -9.78
N LEU A 4 0.72 2.78 -10.75
CA LEU A 4 0.27 2.87 -12.13
C LEU A 4 0.20 1.45 -12.71
N GLU A 5 -0.93 1.05 -13.25
CA GLU A 5 -1.19 -0.29 -13.82
C GLU A 5 -0.06 -0.86 -14.70
N PRO A 6 0.57 -0.07 -15.61
CA PRO A 6 1.62 -0.59 -16.46
C PRO A 6 2.87 -1.09 -15.72
N GLN A 7 3.24 -0.44 -14.60
CA GLN A 7 4.44 -0.81 -13.85
C GLN A 7 4.21 -2.00 -12.93
N LEU A 8 3.04 -2.08 -12.31
CA LEU A 8 2.63 -3.24 -11.52
C LEU A 8 2.57 -4.50 -12.38
N SER A 9 2.09 -4.41 -13.61
CA SER A 9 2.05 -5.56 -14.53
C SER A 9 3.45 -6.06 -14.87
N VAL A 10 4.43 -5.18 -15.08
CA VAL A 10 5.83 -5.57 -15.38
C VAL A 10 6.48 -6.23 -14.16
N VAL A 11 6.32 -5.65 -12.97
CA VAL A 11 6.84 -6.27 -11.73
C VAL A 11 6.22 -7.66 -11.52
N ARG A 12 4.91 -7.80 -11.73
CA ARG A 12 4.20 -9.08 -11.62
C ARG A 12 4.71 -10.13 -12.58
N GLU A 13 4.81 -9.79 -13.86
CA GLU A 13 5.29 -10.74 -14.86
C GLU A 13 6.73 -11.17 -14.57
N ARG A 14 7.58 -10.25 -14.15
CA ARG A 14 8.95 -10.60 -13.74
C ARG A 14 8.98 -11.46 -12.49
N MET A 15 8.18 -11.16 -11.47
CA MET A 15 8.07 -12.01 -10.28
C MET A 15 7.53 -13.40 -10.64
N LYS A 16 6.52 -13.53 -11.50
CA LYS A 16 6.05 -14.81 -12.01
C LYS A 16 7.15 -15.57 -12.75
N LEU A 17 7.93 -14.88 -13.60
CA LEU A 17 9.04 -15.49 -14.32
C LEU A 17 10.16 -15.94 -13.37
N LEU A 18 10.49 -15.14 -12.35
CA LEU A 18 11.46 -15.52 -11.31
C LEU A 18 10.97 -16.74 -10.53
N LEU A 19 9.72 -16.77 -10.12
CA LEU A 19 9.10 -17.92 -9.45
C LEU A 19 9.09 -19.15 -10.34
N ALA A 20 8.88 -19.00 -11.65
CA ALA A 20 8.89 -20.09 -12.61
C ALA A 20 10.31 -20.59 -12.95
N SER A 21 11.30 -19.69 -13.04
CA SER A 21 12.68 -20.02 -13.41
C SER A 21 13.54 -20.47 -12.23
N HIS A 22 13.26 -20.01 -11.04
CA HIS A 22 13.98 -20.31 -9.80
C HIS A 22 13.10 -21.07 -8.79
N GLY A 23 12.04 -21.71 -9.24
CA GLY A 23 11.07 -22.40 -8.39
C GLY A 23 11.64 -23.50 -7.48
N ASN A 24 12.90 -23.92 -7.71
CA ASN A 24 13.65 -24.79 -6.79
C ASN A 24 14.50 -23.99 -5.78
N ASP A 25 14.77 -22.71 -6.04
CA ASP A 25 15.64 -21.86 -5.22
C ASP A 25 14.84 -20.79 -4.43
N LEU A 26 13.65 -20.41 -4.91
CA LEU A 26 12.72 -19.52 -4.22
C LEU A 26 11.65 -20.33 -3.51
N THR A 27 11.59 -20.21 -2.18
CA THR A 27 10.56 -20.86 -1.36
C THR A 27 9.23 -20.08 -1.44
N ALA A 28 8.65 -20.03 -2.63
CA ALA A 28 7.35 -19.42 -2.84
C ALA A 28 6.25 -20.36 -2.28
N ARG A 29 5.44 -19.83 -1.35
CA ARG A 29 4.34 -20.59 -0.73
C ARG A 29 3.02 -19.95 -1.09
N GLU A 30 2.16 -20.72 -1.75
CA GLU A 30 0.75 -20.31 -1.90
C GLU A 30 0.06 -20.36 -0.54
N HIS A 31 -0.72 -19.32 -0.25
CA HIS A 31 -1.52 -19.22 0.94
C HIS A 31 -2.91 -18.70 0.56
N ILE A 32 -3.95 -19.35 1.07
CA ILE A 32 -5.32 -18.86 0.99
C ILE A 32 -5.68 -18.37 2.37
N ALA A 33 -5.95 -17.08 2.46
CA ALA A 33 -6.28 -16.41 3.72
C ALA A 33 -7.78 -16.09 3.76
N GLU A 34 -8.39 -16.33 4.89
CA GLU A 34 -9.82 -16.09 5.11
C GLU A 34 -10.11 -14.62 5.41
N GLU A 35 -11.36 -14.20 5.22
CA GLU A 35 -11.81 -12.86 5.58
C GLU A 35 -11.52 -12.55 7.05
N GLY A 36 -10.95 -11.38 7.31
CA GLY A 36 -10.54 -10.93 8.66
C GLY A 36 -9.13 -11.36 9.06
N GLU A 37 -8.47 -12.26 8.31
CA GLU A 37 -7.11 -12.69 8.62
C GLU A 37 -6.11 -11.54 8.52
N LEU A 38 -5.21 -11.45 9.51
CA LEU A 38 -4.13 -10.47 9.55
C LEU A 38 -2.89 -11.07 8.86
N LEU A 39 -2.58 -10.55 7.70
CA LEU A 39 -1.45 -11.00 6.86
C LEU A 39 -0.11 -10.42 7.31
N MET A 40 -0.15 -9.16 7.73
CA MET A 40 0.99 -8.40 8.24
C MET A 40 0.56 -7.56 9.43
N GLU A 41 1.38 -7.52 10.48
CA GLU A 41 1.12 -6.72 11.67
C GLU A 41 2.07 -5.52 11.71
N GLN A 42 1.52 -4.32 11.92
CA GLN A 42 2.31 -3.08 12.06
C GLN A 42 3.34 -3.22 13.18
N GLY A 43 4.60 -2.92 12.87
CA GLY A 43 5.72 -3.02 13.81
C GLY A 43 6.36 -4.40 13.91
N ALA A 44 5.73 -5.45 13.36
CA ALA A 44 6.37 -6.77 13.26
C ALA A 44 7.50 -6.76 12.22
N ILE A 45 8.47 -7.68 12.38
CA ILE A 45 9.62 -7.82 11.47
C ILE A 45 9.13 -8.19 10.07
N ALA A 46 9.63 -7.48 9.06
CA ALA A 46 9.29 -7.71 7.66
C ALA A 46 10.22 -8.79 7.07
N GLU A 47 9.82 -10.05 7.20
CA GLU A 47 10.60 -11.20 6.74
C GLU A 47 10.23 -11.67 5.32
N ARG A 48 9.11 -11.18 4.78
CA ARG A 48 8.56 -11.67 3.51
C ARG A 48 7.82 -10.57 2.74
N ILE A 49 7.72 -10.78 1.44
CA ILE A 49 6.84 -10.06 0.53
C ILE A 49 5.65 -10.95 0.20
N LEU A 50 4.47 -10.38 0.11
CA LEU A 50 3.26 -11.06 -0.35
C LEU A 50 2.85 -10.52 -1.73
N LEU A 51 2.54 -11.42 -2.63
CA LEU A 51 1.86 -11.12 -3.89
C LEU A 51 0.38 -11.47 -3.70
N LEU A 52 -0.48 -10.47 -3.72
CA LEU A 52 -1.92 -10.66 -3.70
C LEU A 52 -2.36 -11.06 -5.12
N MET A 53 -2.71 -12.33 -5.31
CA MET A 53 -3.12 -12.87 -6.62
C MET A 53 -4.61 -12.72 -6.88
N GLU A 54 -5.42 -12.91 -5.84
CA GLU A 54 -6.88 -12.78 -5.87
C GLU A 54 -7.39 -12.25 -4.53
N GLY A 55 -8.52 -11.54 -4.54
CA GLY A 55 -9.15 -11.02 -3.33
C GLY A 55 -8.84 -9.55 -3.06
N THR A 56 -9.16 -9.12 -1.85
CA THR A 56 -9.05 -7.71 -1.43
C THR A 56 -8.51 -7.63 -0.02
N VAL A 57 -7.61 -6.69 0.23
CA VAL A 57 -7.05 -6.43 1.55
C VAL A 57 -7.17 -4.96 1.92
N ALA A 58 -7.30 -4.68 3.22
CA ALA A 58 -7.22 -3.35 3.79
C ALA A 58 -5.83 -3.13 4.40
N VAL A 59 -5.18 -2.03 4.02
CA VAL A 59 -3.97 -1.53 4.66
C VAL A 59 -4.38 -0.54 5.74
N GLN A 60 -4.06 -0.84 6.99
CA GLN A 60 -4.56 -0.11 8.15
C GLN A 60 -3.43 0.37 9.05
N LEU A 61 -3.52 1.64 9.47
CA LEU A 61 -2.56 2.25 10.38
C LEU A 61 -3.17 2.37 11.77
N LYS A 62 -2.51 1.80 12.77
CA LYS A 62 -2.85 1.99 14.19
C LYS A 62 -2.08 3.19 14.74
N GLN A 63 -2.78 4.12 15.39
CA GLN A 63 -2.18 5.23 16.11
C GLN A 63 -2.72 5.25 17.54
N GLY A 64 -1.92 4.78 18.49
CA GLY A 64 -2.31 4.68 19.89
C GLY A 64 -3.46 3.67 20.09
N GLU A 65 -4.38 4.00 21.01
CA GLU A 65 -5.54 3.16 21.36
C GLU A 65 -6.78 3.41 20.46
N ASN A 66 -6.65 4.26 19.44
CA ASN A 66 -7.74 4.60 18.55
C ASN A 66 -8.05 3.46 17.57
N GLN A 67 -9.26 3.50 17.00
CA GLN A 67 -9.62 2.63 15.88
C GLN A 67 -8.61 2.77 14.73
N PRO A 68 -8.20 1.66 14.09
CA PRO A 68 -7.25 1.71 12.99
C PRO A 68 -7.84 2.48 11.81
N HIS A 69 -7.00 3.33 11.20
CA HIS A 69 -7.37 4.05 10.00
C HIS A 69 -7.04 3.22 8.76
N THR A 70 -8.02 2.95 7.91
CA THR A 70 -7.78 2.28 6.62
C THR A 70 -7.15 3.28 5.66
N LEU A 71 -5.86 3.13 5.40
CA LEU A 71 -5.13 3.98 4.45
C LEU A 71 -5.48 3.66 3.00
N ALA A 72 -5.66 2.36 2.70
CA ALA A 72 -5.98 1.88 1.37
C ALA A 72 -6.76 0.58 1.41
N ILE A 73 -7.59 0.41 0.40
CA ILE A 73 -8.12 -0.89 -0.03
C ILE A 73 -7.33 -1.29 -1.26
N VAL A 74 -6.77 -2.48 -1.23
CA VAL A 74 -5.92 -3.02 -2.26
C VAL A 74 -6.58 -4.26 -2.83
N GLU A 75 -6.88 -4.21 -4.12
CA GLU A 75 -7.43 -5.34 -4.87
C GLU A 75 -6.30 -6.14 -5.52
N ALA A 76 -6.61 -7.39 -5.91
CA ALA A 76 -5.65 -8.25 -6.59
C ALA A 76 -5.04 -7.57 -7.81
N GLU A 77 -4.06 -8.00 -7.95
CA GLU A 77 -2.67 -8.24 -8.36
C GLU A 77 -1.73 -7.14 -7.84
N GLU A 78 -1.38 -7.17 -6.58
CA GLU A 78 -0.54 -6.16 -5.93
C GLU A 78 0.57 -6.79 -5.08
N ILE A 79 1.67 -6.06 -4.86
CA ILE A 79 2.78 -6.43 -3.98
C ILE A 79 2.61 -5.74 -2.63
N LEU A 80 2.81 -6.50 -1.55
CA LEU A 80 2.66 -6.06 -0.18
C LEU A 80 3.90 -6.42 0.65
N GLY A 81 4.27 -5.55 1.61
CA GLY A 81 5.38 -5.79 2.54
C GLY A 81 6.74 -5.24 2.10
N GLU A 82 6.84 -4.75 0.87
CA GLU A 82 8.05 -4.17 0.30
C GLU A 82 8.56 -2.95 1.09
N MET A 83 7.67 -2.12 1.61
CA MET A 83 8.03 -0.95 2.40
C MET A 83 8.74 -1.32 3.71
N GLY A 84 8.32 -2.41 4.34
CA GLY A 84 9.00 -2.94 5.51
C GLY A 84 10.34 -3.55 5.16
N LEU A 85 10.39 -4.42 4.17
CA LEU A 85 11.60 -5.14 3.75
C LEU A 85 12.71 -4.20 3.29
N PHE A 86 12.40 -3.20 2.46
CA PHE A 86 13.38 -2.23 1.93
C PHE A 86 13.53 -0.98 2.79
N GLY A 87 12.71 -0.81 3.83
CA GLY A 87 12.73 0.32 4.74
C GLY A 87 13.55 0.04 6.01
N ASN A 88 12.87 0.06 7.13
CA ASN A 88 13.49 -0.11 8.46
C ASN A 88 13.38 -1.54 9.02
N GLY A 89 13.00 -2.51 8.22
CA GLY A 89 12.91 -3.92 8.61
C GLY A 89 11.62 -4.30 9.35
N VAL A 90 10.63 -3.39 9.46
CA VAL A 90 9.35 -3.67 10.09
C VAL A 90 8.18 -3.23 9.23
N HIS A 91 7.05 -3.91 9.34
CA HIS A 91 5.84 -3.52 8.60
C HIS A 91 5.32 -2.17 9.09
N SER A 92 5.05 -1.27 8.15
CA SER A 92 4.58 0.10 8.42
C SER A 92 3.09 0.18 8.77
N ALA A 93 2.31 -0.85 8.47
CA ALA A 93 0.87 -0.91 8.66
C ALA A 93 0.40 -2.36 8.81
N ASP A 94 -0.78 -2.55 9.38
CA ASP A 94 -1.50 -3.83 9.31
C ASP A 94 -2.01 -4.07 7.89
N VAL A 95 -1.98 -5.33 7.44
CA VAL A 95 -2.64 -5.76 6.21
C VAL A 95 -3.63 -6.87 6.55
N ARG A 96 -4.90 -6.64 6.31
CA ARG A 96 -5.99 -7.55 6.66
C ARG A 96 -6.85 -7.89 5.45
N VAL A 97 -7.22 -9.16 5.32
CA VAL A 97 -8.14 -9.63 4.27
C VAL A 97 -9.54 -9.07 4.53
N ILE A 98 -10.18 -8.57 3.48
CA ILE A 98 -11.57 -8.09 3.49
C ILE A 98 -12.31 -8.64 2.26
N ASN A 99 -13.64 -8.74 2.38
CA ASN A 99 -14.53 -9.16 1.26
C ASN A 99 -14.24 -10.57 0.70
N GLY A 100 -14.14 -11.55 1.58
CA GLY A 100 -13.96 -12.96 1.21
C GLY A 100 -12.51 -13.39 1.14
N PRO A 101 -12.23 -14.63 0.77
CA PRO A 101 -10.87 -15.15 0.83
C PRO A 101 -9.93 -14.46 -0.17
N ALA A 102 -8.66 -14.36 0.21
CA ALA A 102 -7.59 -13.85 -0.63
C ALA A 102 -6.57 -14.97 -0.94
N LYS A 103 -6.12 -15.03 -2.19
CA LYS A 103 -5.04 -15.92 -2.61
C LYS A 103 -3.74 -15.14 -2.72
N LEU A 104 -2.71 -15.63 -2.03
CA LEU A 104 -1.42 -14.95 -1.92
C LEU A 104 -0.28 -15.91 -2.26
N ILE A 105 0.82 -15.33 -2.74
CA ILE A 105 2.12 -16.01 -2.80
C ILE A 105 3.07 -15.28 -1.86
N ALA A 106 3.57 -16.00 -0.86
CA ALA A 106 4.58 -15.48 0.06
C ALA A 106 5.98 -15.82 -0.47
N VAL A 107 6.84 -14.82 -0.55
CA VAL A 107 8.26 -14.93 -0.93
C VAL A 107 9.10 -14.48 0.24
N ASP A 108 10.11 -15.26 0.62
CA ASP A 108 11.07 -14.89 1.66
C ASP A 108 11.82 -13.61 1.29
N GLY A 109 12.01 -12.72 2.26
CA GLY A 109 12.63 -11.42 2.03
C GLY A 109 14.09 -11.51 1.59
N ASN A 110 14.85 -12.46 2.14
CA ASN A 110 16.26 -12.64 1.75
C ASN A 110 16.36 -13.22 0.35
N GLU A 111 15.49 -14.16 0.00
CA GLU A 111 15.44 -14.71 -1.37
C GLU A 111 15.05 -13.63 -2.37
N MET A 112 14.11 -12.76 -2.02
CA MET A 112 13.75 -11.61 -2.84
C MET A 112 14.92 -10.65 -3.03
N LEU A 113 15.66 -10.34 -1.98
CA LEU A 113 16.86 -9.51 -2.05
C LEU A 113 17.95 -10.16 -2.92
N GLN A 114 18.14 -11.48 -2.83
CA GLN A 114 19.06 -12.21 -3.69
C GLN A 114 18.62 -12.14 -5.16
N ALA A 115 17.34 -12.37 -5.46
CA ALA A 115 16.80 -12.25 -6.81
C ALA A 115 17.06 -10.86 -7.42
N MET A 116 16.86 -9.80 -6.62
CA MET A 116 17.11 -8.42 -7.04
C MET A 116 18.61 -8.13 -7.33
N LEU A 117 19.55 -8.81 -6.66
CA LEU A 117 20.97 -8.68 -6.96
C LEU A 117 21.35 -9.23 -8.34
N PHE A 118 20.60 -10.22 -8.83
CA PHE A 118 20.86 -10.86 -10.10
C PHE A 118 19.96 -10.35 -11.26
N ASP A 119 18.86 -9.68 -10.92
CA ASP A 119 17.93 -9.08 -11.89
C ASP A 119 17.82 -7.56 -11.66
N ALA A 120 18.65 -6.81 -12.38
CA ALA A 120 18.67 -5.35 -12.30
C ALA A 120 17.35 -4.72 -12.77
N ASP A 121 16.68 -5.32 -13.74
CA ASP A 121 15.41 -4.78 -14.23
C ASP A 121 14.30 -4.96 -13.18
N LEU A 122 14.24 -6.10 -12.49
CA LEU A 122 13.34 -6.30 -11.35
C LEU A 122 13.60 -5.25 -10.26
N THR A 123 14.87 -5.01 -9.95
CA THR A 123 15.27 -4.01 -8.95
C THR A 123 14.79 -2.61 -9.33
N ILE A 124 14.97 -2.21 -10.59
CA ILE A 124 14.51 -0.90 -11.09
C ILE A 124 12.99 -0.78 -11.02
N GLU A 125 12.25 -1.82 -11.38
CA GLU A 125 10.78 -1.80 -11.36
C GLU A 125 10.23 -1.72 -9.93
N ILE A 126 10.79 -2.47 -9.00
CA ILE A 126 10.40 -2.37 -7.58
C ILE A 126 10.71 -0.98 -7.01
N LEU A 127 11.90 -0.44 -7.33
CA LEU A 127 12.27 0.92 -6.93
C LEU A 127 11.29 1.96 -7.50
N ALA A 128 10.93 1.84 -8.77
CA ALA A 128 9.95 2.70 -9.41
C ALA A 128 8.58 2.63 -8.73
N LEU A 129 8.13 1.42 -8.36
CA LEU A 129 6.89 1.21 -7.63
C LEU A 129 6.92 1.93 -6.26
N ILE A 130 8.00 1.77 -5.49
CA ILE A 130 8.16 2.42 -4.19
C ILE A 130 8.18 3.94 -4.33
N CYS A 131 8.93 4.47 -5.31
CA CYS A 131 8.97 5.90 -5.59
C CYS A 131 7.59 6.47 -5.89
N GLN A 132 6.78 5.76 -6.68
CA GLN A 132 5.41 6.19 -6.99
C GLN A 132 4.51 6.20 -5.77
N ARG A 133 4.61 5.19 -4.88
CA ARG A 133 3.88 5.17 -3.62
C ARG A 133 4.27 6.36 -2.73
N CYS A 134 5.56 6.70 -2.66
CA CYS A 134 6.04 7.89 -1.95
C CYS A 134 5.50 9.19 -2.56
N LEU A 135 5.55 9.33 -3.89
CA LEU A 135 5.01 10.52 -4.57
C LEU A 135 3.51 10.70 -4.30
N LYS A 136 2.75 9.61 -4.34
CA LYS A 136 1.32 9.63 -4.02
C LYS A 136 1.07 10.04 -2.57
N SER A 137 1.85 9.52 -1.61
CA SER A 137 1.76 9.93 -0.21
C SER A 137 2.05 11.42 -0.03
N ASN A 138 3.07 11.94 -0.72
CA ASN A 138 3.40 13.37 -0.69
C ASN A 138 2.27 14.24 -1.26
N GLN A 139 1.63 13.81 -2.34
CA GLN A 139 0.47 14.51 -2.92
C GLN A 139 -0.71 14.56 -1.94
N ILE A 140 -1.04 13.44 -1.30
CA ILE A 140 -2.10 13.39 -0.29
C ILE A 140 -1.77 14.32 0.89
N MET A 141 -0.53 14.30 1.36
CA MET A 141 -0.07 15.19 2.43
C MET A 141 -0.19 16.67 2.03
N GLY A 142 0.19 17.02 0.80
CA GLY A 142 0.03 18.37 0.25
C GLY A 142 -1.43 18.82 0.30
N LEU A 143 -2.35 17.99 -0.21
CA LEU A 143 -3.79 18.30 -0.22
C LEU A 143 -4.37 18.47 1.19
N LEU A 144 -3.93 17.65 2.16
CA LEU A 144 -4.34 17.80 3.56
C LEU A 144 -3.85 19.12 4.16
N LEU A 145 -2.59 19.48 3.91
CA LEU A 145 -2.01 20.74 4.39
C LEU A 145 -2.69 21.96 3.74
N ASP A 146 -2.98 21.90 2.44
CA ASP A 146 -3.73 22.93 1.74
C ASP A 146 -5.15 23.09 2.32
N GLY A 147 -5.84 21.98 2.60
CA GLY A 147 -7.15 21.97 3.24
C GLY A 147 -7.13 22.60 4.64
N ILE A 148 -6.14 22.24 5.46
CA ILE A 148 -5.95 22.82 6.82
C ILE A 148 -5.68 24.33 6.71
N SER A 149 -4.82 24.74 5.79
CA SER A 149 -4.49 26.15 5.57
C SER A 149 -5.70 26.94 5.11
N ALA A 150 -6.52 26.37 4.22
CA ALA A 150 -7.76 26.97 3.73
C ALA A 150 -8.78 27.17 4.87
N VAL A 151 -8.95 26.19 5.76
CA VAL A 151 -9.78 26.33 6.97
C VAL A 151 -9.29 27.48 7.84
N GLN A 152 -8.00 27.56 8.10
CA GLN A 152 -7.42 28.63 8.93
C GLN A 152 -7.58 30.03 8.31
N ALA A 153 -7.52 30.12 6.98
CA ALA A 153 -7.68 31.38 6.24
C ALA A 153 -9.15 31.76 5.95
N GLY A 154 -10.10 30.86 6.20
CA GLY A 154 -11.50 31.04 5.79
C GLY A 154 -11.70 31.00 4.27
N ASP A 155 -10.76 30.43 3.51
CA ASP A 155 -10.81 30.30 2.06
C ASP A 155 -11.63 29.05 1.65
N ARG A 156 -12.93 29.29 1.45
CA ARG A 156 -13.88 28.23 1.09
C ARG A 156 -13.61 27.62 -0.31
N GLU A 157 -13.12 28.40 -1.25
CA GLU A 157 -12.85 27.91 -2.60
C GLU A 157 -11.66 26.95 -2.61
N GLN A 158 -10.57 27.30 -1.92
CA GLN A 158 -9.43 26.43 -1.75
C GLN A 158 -9.78 25.17 -0.95
N LEU A 159 -10.58 25.30 0.11
CA LEU A 159 -11.04 24.17 0.92
C LEU A 159 -11.83 23.17 0.04
N THR A 160 -12.78 23.66 -0.75
CA THR A 160 -13.58 22.81 -1.65
C THR A 160 -12.69 22.06 -2.64
N ARG A 161 -11.74 22.75 -3.28
CA ARG A 161 -10.79 22.12 -4.23
C ARG A 161 -9.96 21.03 -3.57
N SER A 162 -9.41 21.29 -2.37
CA SER A 162 -8.62 20.30 -1.63
C SER A 162 -9.45 19.09 -1.23
N CYS A 163 -10.69 19.31 -0.76
CA CYS A 163 -11.60 18.23 -0.36
C CYS A 163 -12.06 17.37 -1.54
N GLU A 164 -12.37 17.97 -2.69
CA GLU A 164 -12.70 17.23 -3.92
C GLU A 164 -11.54 16.36 -4.38
N ALA A 165 -10.32 16.91 -4.38
CA ALA A 165 -9.12 16.17 -4.73
C ALA A 165 -8.85 15.01 -3.75
N LEU A 166 -9.00 15.21 -2.44
CA LEU A 166 -8.85 14.15 -1.43
C LEU A 166 -9.85 13.01 -1.63
N ARG A 167 -11.11 13.29 -1.93
CA ARG A 167 -12.15 12.28 -2.19
C ARG A 167 -11.82 11.36 -3.36
N ALA A 168 -11.07 11.86 -4.35
CA ALA A 168 -10.64 11.08 -5.51
C ALA A 168 -9.57 10.03 -5.18
N TYR A 169 -8.88 10.11 -4.02
CA TYR A 169 -7.80 9.19 -3.67
C TYR A 169 -8.26 7.90 -3.00
N SER A 170 -9.09 7.99 -1.98
CA SER A 170 -9.57 6.82 -1.25
C SER A 170 -10.74 7.18 -0.33
N HIS A 171 -11.45 6.14 0.14
CA HIS A 171 -12.53 6.31 1.13
C HIS A 171 -12.05 7.02 2.41
N SER A 172 -10.86 6.70 2.91
CA SER A 172 -10.30 7.35 4.10
C SER A 172 -9.99 8.82 3.88
N MET A 173 -9.55 9.18 2.67
CA MET A 173 -9.34 10.58 2.31
C MET A 173 -10.67 11.32 2.11
N ALA A 174 -11.72 10.64 1.68
CA ALA A 174 -13.07 11.21 1.66
C ALA A 174 -13.55 11.56 3.08
N LEU A 175 -13.32 10.70 4.07
CA LEU A 175 -13.62 10.99 5.47
C LEU A 175 -12.81 12.18 6.00
N ALA A 176 -11.51 12.25 5.65
CA ALA A 176 -10.68 13.41 6.02
C ALA A 176 -11.21 14.71 5.41
N ALA A 177 -11.66 14.69 4.16
CA ALA A 177 -12.29 15.82 3.50
C ALA A 177 -13.57 16.28 4.22
N GLU A 178 -14.45 15.33 4.60
CA GLU A 178 -15.66 15.64 5.38
C GLU A 178 -15.34 16.30 6.74
N HIS A 179 -14.28 15.85 7.40
CA HIS A 179 -13.83 16.47 8.64
C HIS A 179 -13.32 17.90 8.44
N LEU A 180 -12.54 18.14 7.38
CA LEU A 180 -12.04 19.47 7.04
C LEU A 180 -13.20 20.44 6.74
N GLU A 181 -14.17 20.02 5.95
CA GLU A 181 -15.36 20.84 5.64
C GLU A 181 -16.15 21.20 6.89
N ARG A 182 -16.41 20.21 7.77
CA ARG A 182 -17.13 20.44 9.03
C ARG A 182 -16.41 21.46 9.94
N ILE A 183 -15.07 21.43 9.98
CA ILE A 183 -14.30 22.40 10.75
C ILE A 183 -14.36 23.78 10.08
N GLY A 184 -14.33 23.85 8.75
CA GLY A 184 -14.41 25.09 7.99
C GLY A 184 -15.79 25.76 8.00
N GLU A 185 -16.83 25.03 8.42
CA GLU A 185 -18.20 25.56 8.59
C GLU A 185 -18.50 26.07 10.03
N ALA A 186 -17.64 25.69 11.00
CA ALA A 186 -17.78 26.04 12.41
C ALA A 186 -17.21 27.41 12.74
#